data_88d060a197baa4da30c53b04ec6ffe2c
#
_entry.id   88d060a197baa4da30c53b04ec6ffe2c
#
_cell.length_a   1.000
_cell.length_b   1.000
_cell.length_c   1.000
_cell.angle_alpha   90.00
_cell.angle_beta   90.00
_cell.angle_gamma   90.00
#
_symmetry.space_group_name_H-M   'P 1'
#
loop_
_entity.id
_entity.type
_entity.pdbx_description
1 polymer ?
#
loop_
_entity_poly.entity_id
_entity_poly.type
_entity_poly.pdbx_seq_one_letter_code
_entity_poly.pdbx_strand_id
1 'polypeptide(L)'
;MATPAKKQSFLGGAAILAAAVVIVKLIGAAYKIPLSNILGSAGQTYFDTAYQIYNFLLTFSTAGLPLAISRMTSQAHAKGLENEKRRIFSTAIWLFFGLGLVCSVLMFFRADALARFLNNSLAATAVQALAPAVFCVCLLACMRGYTQGQGNMTPTAVSQVLEALLKLGIGLPLAWYVLH
;
A
#
# COMPACT_ATOMS: atom_id res chain seq x y z
N MET A 1 -11.26 31.07 5.91
CA MET A 1 -12.52 30.39 6.30
C MET A 1 -12.47 28.96 5.75
N ALA A 2 -12.16 27.97 6.59
CA ALA A 2 -12.17 26.57 6.19
C ALA A 2 -13.61 26.07 6.29
N THR A 3 -14.18 25.63 5.18
CA THR A 3 -15.49 25.00 5.10
C THR A 3 -15.51 23.79 6.05
N PRO A 4 -16.51 23.66 6.95
CA PRO A 4 -16.60 22.51 7.84
C PRO A 4 -16.77 21.25 6.99
N ALA A 5 -15.83 20.32 7.09
CA ALA A 5 -15.90 19.04 6.43
C ALA A 5 -17.19 18.34 6.86
N LYS A 6 -18.12 18.14 5.93
CA LYS A 6 -19.39 17.48 6.13
C LYS A 6 -19.10 16.12 6.76
N LYS A 7 -19.55 15.86 7.99
CA LYS A 7 -19.41 14.55 8.66
C LYS A 7 -19.99 13.49 7.73
N GLN A 8 -19.14 12.67 7.15
CA GLN A 8 -19.61 11.54 6.36
C GLN A 8 -20.39 10.59 7.28
N SER A 9 -21.58 10.19 6.84
CA SER A 9 -22.28 9.09 7.49
C SER A 9 -21.40 7.85 7.42
N PHE A 10 -21.30 7.08 8.48
CA PHE A 10 -20.52 5.83 8.53
C PHE A 10 -20.85 4.91 7.34
N LEU A 11 -22.14 4.76 7.03
CA LEU A 11 -22.61 3.98 5.88
C LEU A 11 -22.15 4.57 4.54
N GLY A 12 -22.16 5.90 4.40
CA GLY A 12 -21.67 6.57 3.20
C GLY A 12 -20.16 6.38 3.00
N GLY A 13 -19.38 6.47 4.08
CA GLY A 13 -17.94 6.19 4.04
C GLY A 13 -17.61 4.75 3.66
N ALA A 14 -18.33 3.78 4.25
CA ALA A 14 -18.18 2.37 3.92
C ALA A 14 -18.54 2.07 2.46
N ALA A 15 -19.60 2.66 1.93
CA ALA A 15 -20.01 2.51 0.54
C ALA A 15 -18.95 3.07 -0.43
N ILE A 16 -18.37 4.24 -0.14
CA ILE A 16 -17.28 4.83 -0.95
C ILE A 16 -16.07 3.90 -0.97
N LEU A 17 -15.70 3.35 0.18
CA LEU A 17 -14.55 2.44 0.27
C LEU A 17 -14.81 1.14 -0.49
N ALA A 18 -16.01 0.57 -0.37
CA ALA A 18 -16.41 -0.63 -1.10
C ALA A 18 -16.39 -0.41 -2.62
N ALA A 19 -16.93 0.71 -3.09
CA ALA A 19 -16.90 1.08 -4.52
C ALA A 19 -15.44 1.26 -5.01
N ALA A 20 -14.59 1.93 -4.24
CA ALA A 20 -13.17 2.07 -4.57
C ALA A 20 -12.45 0.72 -4.68
N VAL A 21 -12.71 -0.22 -3.77
CA VAL A 21 -12.12 -1.57 -3.81
C VAL A 21 -12.55 -2.33 -5.07
N VAL A 22 -13.82 -2.23 -5.48
CA VAL A 22 -14.29 -2.84 -6.73
C VAL A 22 -13.57 -2.24 -7.93
N ILE A 23 -13.49 -0.91 -8.01
CA ILE A 23 -12.80 -0.20 -9.10
C ILE A 23 -11.32 -0.61 -9.16
N VAL A 24 -10.63 -0.64 -8.01
CA VAL A 24 -9.22 -1.06 -7.92
C VAL A 24 -9.02 -2.50 -8.39
N LYS A 25 -9.93 -3.41 -8.05
CA LYS A 25 -9.88 -4.80 -8.53
C LYS A 25 -10.08 -4.91 -10.04
N LEU A 26 -11.00 -4.13 -10.62
CA LEU A 26 -11.21 -4.09 -12.07
C LEU A 26 -9.98 -3.54 -12.80
N ILE A 27 -9.42 -2.43 -12.31
CA ILE A 27 -8.17 -1.85 -12.85
C ILE A 27 -7.00 -2.85 -12.70
N GLY A 28 -6.91 -3.54 -11.56
CA GLY A 28 -5.88 -4.56 -11.31
C GLY A 28 -5.98 -5.75 -12.27
N ALA A 29 -7.19 -6.20 -12.59
CA ALA A 29 -7.40 -7.23 -13.61
C ALA A 29 -7.02 -6.74 -15.01
N ALA A 30 -7.44 -5.53 -15.38
CA ALA A 30 -7.05 -4.89 -16.64
C ALA A 30 -5.53 -4.67 -16.78
N TYR A 31 -4.83 -4.48 -15.66
CA TYR A 31 -3.36 -4.40 -15.60
C TYR A 31 -2.70 -5.77 -15.75
N LYS A 32 -3.22 -6.79 -15.05
CA LYS A 32 -2.56 -8.11 -14.95
C LYS A 32 -2.58 -8.87 -16.28
N ILE A 33 -3.67 -8.77 -17.05
CA ILE A 33 -3.82 -9.49 -18.33
C ILE A 33 -2.77 -9.05 -19.35
N PRO A 34 -2.62 -7.76 -19.71
CA PRO A 34 -1.57 -7.33 -20.63
C PRO A 34 -0.16 -7.57 -20.08
N LEU A 35 0.04 -7.36 -18.77
CA LEU A 35 1.34 -7.58 -18.15
C LEU A 35 1.82 -9.02 -18.29
N SER A 36 0.94 -10.01 -18.09
CA SER A 36 1.31 -11.43 -18.24
C SER A 36 1.67 -11.77 -19.69
N ASN A 37 1.02 -11.15 -20.67
CA ASN A 37 1.34 -11.34 -22.08
C ASN A 37 2.70 -10.72 -22.46
N ILE A 38 3.05 -9.57 -21.86
CA ILE A 38 4.32 -8.87 -22.11
C ILE A 38 5.49 -9.61 -21.45
N LEU A 39 5.32 -10.08 -20.21
CA LEU A 39 6.39 -10.75 -19.46
C LEU A 39 6.66 -12.20 -19.93
N GLY A 40 5.68 -12.85 -20.54
CA GLY A 40 5.76 -14.28 -20.86
C GLY A 40 5.77 -15.16 -19.59
N SER A 41 5.85 -16.48 -19.77
CA SER A 41 5.74 -17.43 -18.64
C SER A 41 6.89 -17.32 -17.63
N ALA A 42 8.13 -17.14 -18.08
CA ALA A 42 9.29 -17.01 -17.20
C ALA A 42 9.29 -15.68 -16.43
N GLY A 43 9.04 -14.56 -17.11
CA GLY A 43 8.97 -13.24 -16.46
C GLY A 43 7.83 -13.14 -15.46
N GLN A 44 6.69 -13.75 -15.77
CA GLN A 44 5.56 -13.84 -14.84
C GLN A 44 5.96 -14.56 -13.55
N THR A 45 6.70 -15.66 -13.63
CA THR A 45 7.15 -16.41 -12.46
C THR A 45 8.08 -15.58 -11.58
N TYR A 46 9.00 -14.80 -12.17
CA TYR A 46 9.89 -13.91 -11.40
C TYR A 46 9.12 -12.78 -10.72
N PHE A 47 8.18 -12.18 -11.43
CA PHE A 47 7.31 -11.14 -10.90
C PHE A 47 6.44 -11.65 -9.75
N ASP A 48 5.78 -12.80 -9.92
CA ASP A 48 4.91 -13.38 -8.89
C ASP A 48 5.71 -13.78 -7.64
N THR A 49 6.95 -14.30 -7.80
CA THR A 49 7.86 -14.58 -6.67
C THR A 49 8.22 -13.31 -5.90
N ALA A 50 8.64 -12.26 -6.61
CA ALA A 50 8.97 -10.99 -5.98
C ALA A 50 7.75 -10.35 -5.29
N TYR A 51 6.57 -10.47 -5.92
CA TYR A 51 5.32 -9.96 -5.37
C TYR A 51 4.85 -10.73 -4.14
N GLN A 52 5.12 -12.04 -4.03
CA GLN A 52 4.86 -12.83 -2.83
C GLN A 52 5.70 -12.35 -1.65
N ILE A 53 7.01 -12.13 -1.85
CA ILE A 53 7.91 -11.60 -0.82
C ILE A 53 7.46 -10.21 -0.37
N TYR A 54 7.15 -9.34 -1.35
CA TYR A 54 6.62 -8.02 -1.10
C TYR A 54 5.34 -8.06 -0.24
N ASN A 55 4.35 -8.88 -0.61
CA ASN A 55 3.10 -9.01 0.14
C ASN A 55 3.31 -9.58 1.54
N PHE A 56 4.22 -10.55 1.69
CA PHE A 56 4.54 -11.11 3.00
C PHE A 56 5.11 -10.03 3.94
N LEU A 57 6.13 -9.30 3.50
CA LEU A 57 6.73 -8.24 4.29
C LEU A 57 5.75 -7.08 4.56
N LEU A 58 4.96 -6.72 3.55
CA LEU A 58 3.94 -5.70 3.69
C LEU A 58 2.86 -6.11 4.71
N THR A 59 2.35 -7.32 4.63
CA THR A 59 1.37 -7.84 5.57
C THR A 59 1.92 -7.82 6.99
N PHE A 60 3.13 -8.28 7.17
CA PHE A 60 3.80 -8.26 8.47
C PHE A 60 3.98 -6.83 9.01
N SER A 61 4.39 -5.89 8.15
CA SER A 61 4.59 -4.49 8.52
C SER A 61 3.29 -3.73 8.81
N THR A 62 2.19 -4.12 8.17
CA THR A 62 0.91 -3.41 8.25
C THR A 62 -0.17 -4.18 9.01
N ALA A 63 0.12 -5.39 9.50
CA ALA A 63 -0.85 -6.23 10.21
C ALA A 63 -1.32 -5.55 11.51
N GLY A 64 -2.57 -5.10 11.51
CA GLY A 64 -3.23 -4.54 12.69
C GLY A 64 -2.84 -3.10 13.06
N LEU A 65 -1.67 -2.60 12.67
CA LEU A 65 -1.21 -1.25 13.03
C LEU A 65 -2.10 -0.13 12.49
N PRO A 66 -2.52 -0.11 11.21
CA PRO A 66 -3.45 0.91 10.71
C PRO A 66 -4.80 0.86 11.43
N LEU A 67 -5.27 -0.33 11.81
CA LEU A 67 -6.50 -0.48 12.59
C LEU A 67 -6.35 0.08 13.99
N ALA A 68 -5.21 -0.14 14.64
CA ALA A 68 -4.92 0.45 15.96
C ALA A 68 -4.90 1.98 15.89
N ILE A 69 -4.22 2.56 14.89
CA ILE A 69 -4.19 4.00 14.67
C ILE A 69 -5.60 4.54 14.43
N SER A 70 -6.37 3.88 13.58
CA SER A 70 -7.77 4.26 13.29
C SER A 70 -8.62 4.29 14.56
N ARG A 71 -8.49 3.27 15.43
CA ARG A 71 -9.20 3.21 16.72
C ARG A 71 -8.80 4.34 17.68
N MET A 72 -7.48 4.53 17.86
CA MET A 72 -6.98 5.59 18.76
C MET A 72 -7.37 6.97 18.26
N THR A 73 -7.25 7.21 16.95
CA THR A 73 -7.65 8.48 16.32
C THR A 73 -9.15 8.73 16.45
N SER A 74 -9.98 7.70 16.25
CA SER A 74 -11.42 7.78 16.40
C SER A 74 -11.83 8.12 17.84
N GLN A 75 -11.18 7.52 18.84
CA GLN A 75 -11.42 7.84 20.26
C GLN A 75 -11.04 9.29 20.60
N ALA A 76 -9.86 9.74 20.15
CA ALA A 76 -9.41 11.10 20.34
C ALA A 76 -10.32 12.12 19.61
N HIS A 77 -10.78 11.74 18.40
CA HIS A 77 -11.71 12.57 17.62
C HIS A 77 -13.06 12.71 18.30
N ALA A 78 -13.62 11.61 18.84
CA ALA A 78 -14.89 11.63 19.58
C ALA A 78 -14.84 12.48 20.85
N LYS A 79 -13.67 12.55 21.50
CA LYS A 79 -13.44 13.37 22.70
C LYS A 79 -13.05 14.81 22.38
N GLY A 80 -12.87 15.20 21.11
CA GLY A 80 -12.44 16.54 20.69
C GLY A 80 -10.99 16.88 21.04
N LEU A 81 -10.15 15.89 21.33
CA LEU A 81 -8.76 16.07 21.79
C LEU A 81 -7.80 16.20 20.59
N GLU A 82 -7.73 17.40 20.00
CA GLU A 82 -6.91 17.68 18.81
C GLU A 82 -5.40 17.44 19.06
N ASN A 83 -4.90 17.77 20.24
CA ASN A 83 -3.50 17.57 20.61
C ASN A 83 -3.14 16.07 20.69
N GLU A 84 -4.03 15.24 21.19
CA GLU A 84 -3.83 13.78 21.21
C GLU A 84 -3.83 13.19 19.79
N LYS A 85 -4.72 13.66 18.91
CA LYS A 85 -4.71 13.23 17.50
C LYS A 85 -3.38 13.53 16.81
N ARG A 86 -2.82 14.73 17.02
CA ARG A 86 -1.50 15.09 16.49
C ARG A 86 -0.40 14.20 17.04
N ARG A 87 -0.43 13.91 18.34
CA ARG A 87 0.54 13.05 19.00
C ARG A 87 0.46 11.61 18.47
N ILE A 88 -0.74 11.06 18.34
CA ILE A 88 -0.97 9.73 17.76
C ILE A 88 -0.41 9.67 16.33
N PHE A 89 -0.70 10.65 15.50
CA PHE A 89 -0.22 10.72 14.12
C PHE A 89 1.32 10.81 14.05
N SER A 90 1.93 11.70 14.85
CA SER A 90 3.37 11.86 14.87
C SER A 90 4.08 10.58 15.33
N THR A 91 3.59 9.94 16.38
CA THR A 91 4.17 8.67 16.87
C THR A 91 3.99 7.56 15.83
N ALA A 92 2.81 7.47 15.22
CA ALA A 92 2.52 6.47 14.19
C ALA A 92 3.43 6.63 12.96
N ILE A 93 3.63 7.86 12.48
CA ILE A 93 4.45 8.10 11.29
C ILE A 93 5.91 7.69 11.52
N TRP A 94 6.49 7.98 12.70
CA TRP A 94 7.83 7.55 13.06
C TRP A 94 7.96 6.04 13.17
N LEU A 95 6.93 5.39 13.73
CA LEU A 95 6.90 3.93 13.85
C LEU A 95 6.82 3.26 12.46
N PHE A 96 5.93 3.73 11.58
CA PHE A 96 5.81 3.20 10.23
C PHE A 96 7.02 3.54 9.35
N PHE A 97 7.63 4.70 9.56
CA PHE A 97 8.88 5.07 8.90
C PHE A 97 9.99 4.08 9.27
N GLY A 98 10.20 3.84 10.57
CA GLY A 98 11.21 2.88 11.05
C GLY A 98 10.94 1.46 10.55
N LEU A 99 9.71 0.97 10.70
CA LEU A 99 9.33 -0.37 10.28
C LEU A 99 9.43 -0.55 8.77
N GLY A 100 8.91 0.41 8.00
CA GLY A 100 8.98 0.41 6.53
C GLY A 100 10.43 0.48 6.03
N LEU A 101 11.27 1.29 6.68
CA LEU A 101 12.69 1.37 6.36
C LEU A 101 13.40 0.04 6.62
N VAL A 102 13.18 -0.57 7.78
CA VAL A 102 13.78 -1.88 8.12
C VAL A 102 13.35 -2.94 7.12
N CYS A 103 12.06 -3.04 6.81
CA CYS A 103 11.56 -4.03 5.84
C CYS A 103 12.09 -3.78 4.42
N SER A 104 12.18 -2.52 3.99
CA SER A 104 12.73 -2.14 2.69
C SER A 104 14.23 -2.47 2.60
N VAL A 105 15.00 -2.13 3.61
CA VAL A 105 16.45 -2.44 3.70
C VAL A 105 16.67 -3.95 3.74
N LEU A 106 15.92 -4.70 4.55
CA LEU A 106 15.98 -6.16 4.57
C LEU A 106 15.69 -6.75 3.19
N MET A 107 14.62 -6.29 2.54
CA MET A 107 14.24 -6.75 1.20
C MET A 107 15.32 -6.44 0.17
N PHE A 108 15.95 -5.26 0.24
CA PHE A 108 17.00 -4.85 -0.69
C PHE A 108 18.29 -5.65 -0.53
N PHE A 109 18.83 -5.72 0.70
CA PHE A 109 20.12 -6.37 0.97
C PHE A 109 20.04 -7.90 1.04
N ARG A 110 18.89 -8.46 1.39
CA ARG A 110 18.70 -9.91 1.49
C ARG A 110 17.86 -10.47 0.33
N ALA A 111 17.75 -9.75 -0.77
CA ALA A 111 16.98 -10.15 -1.94
C ALA A 111 17.37 -11.54 -2.46
N ASP A 112 18.67 -11.86 -2.55
CA ASP A 112 19.15 -13.16 -2.99
C ASP A 112 18.75 -14.29 -2.04
N ALA A 113 18.84 -14.06 -0.72
CA ALA A 113 18.44 -15.06 0.27
C ALA A 113 16.92 -15.29 0.24
N LEU A 114 16.13 -14.22 0.10
CA LEU A 114 14.67 -14.29 0.00
C LEU A 114 14.21 -14.98 -1.29
N ALA A 115 14.86 -14.68 -2.41
CA ALA A 115 14.58 -15.32 -3.71
C ALA A 115 14.93 -16.82 -3.69
N ARG A 116 16.06 -17.20 -3.09
CA ARG A 116 16.44 -18.61 -2.90
C ARG A 116 15.49 -19.37 -2.00
N PHE A 117 14.96 -18.73 -0.95
CA PHE A 117 13.97 -19.33 -0.05
C PHE A 117 12.69 -19.76 -0.79
N LEU A 118 12.33 -19.04 -1.86
CA LEU A 118 11.21 -19.41 -2.75
C LEU A 118 11.66 -20.23 -3.98
N ASN A 119 12.86 -20.82 -3.94
CA ASN A 119 13.45 -21.64 -5.02
C ASN A 119 13.53 -20.91 -6.38
N ASN A 120 13.65 -19.59 -6.39
CA ASN A 120 13.72 -18.78 -7.61
C ASN A 120 14.78 -17.68 -7.48
N SER A 121 16.07 -18.07 -7.57
CA SER A 121 17.21 -17.16 -7.43
C SER A 121 17.24 -16.04 -8.48
N LEU A 122 16.64 -16.26 -9.65
CA LEU A 122 16.60 -15.26 -10.73
C LEU A 122 15.63 -14.11 -10.44
N ALA A 123 14.72 -14.28 -9.47
CA ALA A 123 13.81 -13.22 -9.04
C ALA A 123 14.47 -12.16 -8.14
N ALA A 124 15.73 -12.31 -7.73
CA ALA A 124 16.40 -11.42 -6.79
C ALA A 124 16.39 -9.95 -7.23
N THR A 125 16.65 -9.68 -8.51
CA THR A 125 16.61 -8.33 -9.09
C THR A 125 15.20 -7.71 -9.00
N ALA A 126 14.17 -8.52 -9.27
CA ALA A 126 12.78 -8.05 -9.14
C ALA A 126 12.40 -7.76 -7.67
N VAL A 127 12.93 -8.55 -6.72
CA VAL A 127 12.77 -8.33 -5.29
C VAL A 127 13.42 -7.00 -4.88
N GLN A 128 14.65 -6.73 -5.34
CA GLN A 128 15.34 -5.45 -5.07
C GLN A 128 14.57 -4.25 -5.63
N ALA A 129 14.04 -4.37 -6.84
CA ALA A 129 13.25 -3.30 -7.48
C ALA A 129 11.96 -2.97 -6.70
N LEU A 130 11.35 -3.95 -6.02
CA LEU A 130 10.16 -3.74 -5.20
C LEU A 130 10.45 -3.25 -3.77
N ALA A 131 11.69 -3.30 -3.30
CA ALA A 131 12.06 -2.92 -1.94
C ALA A 131 11.64 -1.48 -1.56
N PRO A 132 11.87 -0.42 -2.38
CA PRO A 132 11.43 0.94 -2.04
C PRO A 132 9.91 1.08 -2.01
N ALA A 133 9.18 0.23 -2.75
CA ALA A 133 7.72 0.25 -2.73
C ALA A 133 7.15 -0.15 -1.35
N VAL A 134 7.80 -1.10 -0.64
CA VAL A 134 7.41 -1.49 0.73
C VAL A 134 7.43 -0.28 1.66
N PHE A 135 8.49 0.52 1.62
CA PHE A 135 8.61 1.72 2.43
C PHE A 135 7.49 2.72 2.15
N CYS A 136 7.25 3.04 0.86
CA CYS A 136 6.19 3.98 0.47
C CYS A 136 4.80 3.50 0.91
N VAL A 137 4.51 2.21 0.73
CA VAL A 137 3.19 1.66 1.09
C VAL A 137 2.99 1.60 2.61
N CYS A 138 4.05 1.37 3.40
CA CYS A 138 3.98 1.48 4.86
C CYS A 138 3.56 2.89 5.30
N LEU A 139 4.16 3.94 4.73
CA LEU A 139 3.77 5.32 5.03
C LEU A 139 2.32 5.62 4.60
N LEU A 140 1.92 5.15 3.42
CA LEU A 140 0.54 5.29 2.96
C LEU A 140 -0.45 4.58 3.88
N ALA A 141 -0.11 3.39 4.40
CA ALA A 141 -0.94 2.66 5.35
C ALA A 141 -1.17 3.43 6.65
N CYS A 142 -0.13 4.12 7.17
CA CYS A 142 -0.25 5.02 8.31
C CYS A 142 -1.25 6.16 8.05
N MET A 143 -1.10 6.86 6.91
CA MET A 143 -1.98 7.96 6.53
C MET A 143 -3.44 7.49 6.34
N ARG A 144 -3.63 6.33 5.71
CA ARG A 144 -4.96 5.72 5.55
C ARG A 144 -5.59 5.39 6.89
N GLY A 145 -4.86 4.77 7.83
CA GLY A 145 -5.34 4.49 9.18
C GLY A 145 -5.78 5.73 9.93
N TYR A 146 -4.99 6.80 9.83
CA TYR A 146 -5.31 8.08 10.46
C TYR A 146 -6.57 8.75 9.90
N THR A 147 -6.70 8.84 8.57
CA THR A 147 -7.87 9.45 7.93
C THR A 147 -9.14 8.65 8.15
N GLN A 148 -9.06 7.33 8.14
CA GLN A 148 -10.18 6.43 8.50
C GLN A 148 -10.61 6.63 9.95
N GLY A 149 -9.66 6.80 10.87
CA GLY A 149 -9.96 7.09 12.28
C GLY A 149 -10.68 8.43 12.51
N GLN A 150 -10.51 9.38 11.59
CA GLN A 150 -11.28 10.65 11.61
C GLN A 150 -12.69 10.51 11.00
N GLY A 151 -13.08 9.33 10.55
CA GLY A 151 -14.35 9.09 9.86
C GLY A 151 -14.37 9.58 8.42
N ASN A 152 -13.23 9.96 7.84
CA ASN A 152 -13.11 10.37 6.44
C ASN A 152 -12.50 9.25 5.60
N MET A 153 -13.33 8.52 4.86
CA MET A 153 -12.93 7.40 4.02
C MET A 153 -12.49 7.83 2.62
N THR A 154 -12.84 9.05 2.20
CA THR A 154 -12.55 9.55 0.84
C THR A 154 -11.07 9.57 0.49
N PRO A 155 -10.15 10.08 1.35
CA PRO A 155 -8.72 10.10 1.02
C PRO A 155 -8.15 8.68 0.80
N THR A 156 -8.63 7.71 1.57
CA THR A 156 -8.24 6.30 1.41
C THR A 156 -8.72 5.76 0.07
N ALA A 157 -9.98 5.97 -0.27
CA ALA A 157 -10.56 5.53 -1.54
C ALA A 157 -9.83 6.14 -2.74
N VAL A 158 -9.64 7.46 -2.73
CA VAL A 158 -8.93 8.18 -3.79
C VAL A 158 -7.49 7.70 -3.94
N SER A 159 -6.77 7.53 -2.83
CA SER A 159 -5.38 7.07 -2.88
C SER A 159 -5.24 5.66 -3.47
N GLN A 160 -6.19 4.76 -3.19
CA GLN A 160 -6.19 3.39 -3.75
C GLN A 160 -6.48 3.38 -5.25
N VAL A 161 -7.46 4.17 -5.68
CA VAL A 161 -7.79 4.29 -7.12
C VAL A 161 -6.63 4.94 -7.88
N LEU A 162 -6.04 6.01 -7.34
CA LEU A 162 -4.89 6.67 -7.94
C LEU A 162 -3.69 5.73 -8.05
N GLU A 163 -3.40 4.96 -7.01
CA GLU A 163 -2.34 3.93 -7.03
C GLU A 163 -2.58 2.90 -8.14
N ALA A 164 -3.82 2.41 -8.29
CA ALA A 164 -4.16 1.46 -9.33
C ALA A 164 -4.04 2.06 -10.74
N LEU A 165 -4.46 3.31 -10.92
CA LEU A 165 -4.32 4.04 -12.20
C LEU A 165 -2.86 4.30 -12.56
N LEU A 166 -2.02 4.66 -11.59
CA LEU A 166 -0.59 4.85 -11.81
C LEU A 166 0.11 3.54 -12.18
N LYS A 167 -0.26 2.43 -11.54
CA LYS A 167 0.23 1.09 -11.92
C LYS A 167 -0.15 0.74 -13.36
N LEU A 168 -1.37 1.03 -13.77
CA LEU A 168 -1.83 0.80 -15.16
C LEU A 168 -1.13 1.74 -16.14
N GLY A 169 -1.13 3.06 -15.87
CA GLY A 169 -0.65 4.09 -16.80
C GLY A 169 0.87 4.20 -16.92
N ILE A 170 1.62 3.86 -15.87
CA ILE A 170 3.09 3.92 -15.86
C ILE A 170 3.68 2.51 -15.91
N GLY A 171 3.12 1.57 -15.17
CA GLY A 171 3.68 0.22 -15.06
C GLY A 171 3.62 -0.56 -16.37
N LEU A 172 2.52 -0.50 -17.13
CA LEU A 172 2.41 -1.18 -18.41
C LEU A 172 3.34 -0.60 -19.50
N PRO A 173 3.35 0.72 -19.77
CA PRO A 173 4.26 1.29 -20.75
C PRO A 173 5.73 1.08 -20.40
N LEU A 174 6.08 1.15 -19.11
CA LEU A 174 7.44 0.91 -18.65
C LEU A 174 7.85 -0.55 -18.86
N ALA A 175 6.98 -1.52 -18.54
CA ALA A 175 7.23 -2.94 -18.78
C ALA A 175 7.39 -3.23 -20.26
N TRP A 176 6.58 -2.61 -21.12
CA TRP A 176 6.69 -2.76 -22.56
C TRP A 176 8.00 -2.17 -23.11
N TYR A 177 8.37 -0.96 -22.65
CA TYR A 177 9.59 -0.27 -23.09
C TYR A 177 10.88 -0.99 -22.66
N VAL A 178 10.90 -1.64 -21.50
CA VAL A 178 12.09 -2.35 -20.98
C VAL A 178 12.29 -3.69 -21.66
N LEU A 179 11.21 -4.32 -22.14
CA LEU A 179 11.26 -5.66 -22.74
C LEU A 179 11.32 -5.66 -24.28
N HIS A 180 11.05 -4.52 -24.93
CA HIS A 180 11.14 -4.32 -26.37
C HIS A 180 12.11 -3.20 -26.72
#